data_3ff7d6849deb729f4165644a3f0a0e86
#
_entry.id   3ff7d6849deb729f4165644a3f0a0e86
#
_cell.length_a   1.000
_cell.length_b   1.000
_cell.length_c   1.000
_cell.angle_alpha   90.00
_cell.angle_beta   90.00
_cell.angle_gamma   90.00
#
_symmetry.space_group_name_H-M   'P 1'
#
loop_
_entity.id
_entity.type
_entity.pdbx_description
1 polymer ?
#
loop_
_entity_poly.entity_id
_entity_poly.type
_entity_poly.pdbx_seq_one_letter_code
_entity_poly.pdbx_strand_id
1 'polypeptide(L)'
;MILPSNYDRLDFNKLYKEQRTNSSFIRKSVAKWDVKAASFSESVLKSGYVKDFISRVDFEGVRTLLDFACGAGALSIAAANKVDKIYGYDFSSKMLEFAEQNSRDFNCKNIEFAQKAFEDDFSDVPECDITFASRCLDVDDLKQALEKLLSKTKKALYITFKVGSFINEDVLNALGSNIEKRPDFIYLINILF
;
A
#
# COMPACT_ATOMS: atom_id res chain seq x y z
N MET A 1 -25.17 21.23 25.77
CA MET A 1 -25.62 21.07 24.37
C MET A 1 -24.36 21.01 23.52
N ILE A 2 -23.97 19.82 23.07
CA ILE A 2 -22.84 19.67 22.14
C ILE A 2 -23.39 20.11 20.78
N LEU A 3 -22.90 21.21 20.23
CA LEU A 3 -23.23 21.62 18.87
C LEU A 3 -22.81 20.49 17.93
N PRO A 4 -23.66 20.05 16.99
CA PRO A 4 -23.24 19.09 15.99
C PRO A 4 -22.03 19.67 15.29
N SER A 5 -20.91 18.94 15.35
CA SER A 5 -19.68 19.37 14.68
C SER A 5 -19.97 19.39 13.17
N ASN A 6 -19.53 20.40 12.45
CA ASN A 6 -19.59 20.41 10.98
C ASN A 6 -18.75 19.27 10.36
N TYR A 7 -18.04 18.52 11.21
CA TYR A 7 -17.17 17.40 10.86
C TYR A 7 -17.89 16.30 10.07
N ASP A 8 -19.11 15.90 10.54
CA ASP A 8 -19.92 14.86 9.88
C ASP A 8 -20.43 15.26 8.49
N ARG A 9 -20.21 16.53 8.08
CA ARG A 9 -20.59 17.04 6.76
C ARG A 9 -19.41 17.13 5.80
N LEU A 10 -18.20 16.80 6.24
CA LEU A 10 -17.01 16.86 5.42
C LEU A 10 -16.88 15.61 4.56
N ASP A 11 -16.78 15.80 3.26
CA ASP A 11 -16.41 14.74 2.32
C ASP A 11 -14.87 14.62 2.29
N PHE A 12 -14.33 13.75 3.14
CA PHE A 12 -12.88 13.56 3.25
C PHE A 12 -12.27 13.00 1.98
N ASN A 13 -13.01 12.25 1.16
CA ASN A 13 -12.49 11.77 -0.12
C ASN A 13 -12.37 12.91 -1.15
N LYS A 14 -13.34 13.83 -1.15
CA LYS A 14 -13.25 15.04 -1.97
C LYS A 14 -12.06 15.90 -1.57
N LEU A 15 -11.90 16.16 -0.28
CA LEU A 15 -10.75 16.93 0.26
C LEU A 15 -9.41 16.24 -0.06
N TYR A 16 -9.35 14.91 0.06
CA TYR A 16 -8.17 14.13 -0.34
C TYR A 16 -7.83 14.36 -1.81
N LYS A 17 -8.80 14.23 -2.72
CA LYS A 17 -8.60 14.42 -4.16
C LYS A 17 -8.14 15.85 -4.50
N GLU A 18 -8.74 16.84 -3.87
CA GLU A 18 -8.35 18.25 -4.05
C GLU A 18 -6.90 18.47 -3.61
N GLN A 19 -6.53 18.03 -2.41
CA GLN A 19 -5.15 18.16 -1.91
C GLN A 19 -4.17 17.33 -2.76
N ARG A 20 -4.58 16.13 -3.21
CA ARG A 20 -3.76 15.26 -4.06
C ARG A 20 -3.46 15.93 -5.41
N THR A 21 -4.46 16.56 -6.02
CA THR A 21 -4.32 17.28 -7.29
C THR A 21 -3.41 18.50 -7.17
N ASN A 22 -3.52 19.24 -6.06
CA ASN A 22 -2.72 20.44 -5.82
C ASN A 22 -1.31 20.16 -5.28
N SER A 23 -1.04 18.90 -4.88
CA SER A 23 0.25 18.51 -4.32
C SER A 23 1.41 18.70 -5.29
N SER A 24 2.50 19.29 -4.82
CA SER A 24 3.76 19.38 -5.57
C SER A 24 4.44 18.02 -5.82
N PHE A 25 3.91 16.94 -5.22
CA PHE A 25 4.49 15.60 -5.31
C PHE A 25 3.72 14.75 -6.30
N ILE A 26 4.33 14.46 -7.43
CA ILE A 26 3.75 13.59 -8.46
C ILE A 26 3.93 12.12 -8.06
N ARG A 27 2.86 11.32 -8.21
CA ARG A 27 2.90 9.86 -8.07
C ARG A 27 3.92 9.28 -9.06
N LYS A 28 4.68 8.32 -8.61
CA LYS A 28 5.62 7.63 -9.49
C LYS A 28 4.86 6.76 -10.48
N SER A 29 5.14 6.94 -11.77
CA SER A 29 4.63 6.08 -12.83
C SER A 29 5.19 4.66 -12.76
N VAL A 30 4.57 3.72 -13.47
CA VAL A 30 5.06 2.35 -13.67
C VAL A 30 6.53 2.38 -14.11
N ALA A 31 6.86 3.15 -15.18
CA ALA A 31 8.22 3.25 -15.69
C ALA A 31 9.26 3.71 -14.63
N LYS A 32 8.87 4.62 -13.72
CA LYS A 32 9.75 5.04 -12.63
C LYS A 32 9.98 3.93 -11.59
N TRP A 33 8.99 3.06 -11.38
CA TRP A 33 9.12 1.90 -10.52
C TRP A 33 9.89 0.78 -11.19
N ASP A 34 9.69 0.54 -12.48
CA ASP A 34 10.45 -0.44 -13.27
C ASP A 34 11.95 -0.18 -13.21
N VAL A 35 12.37 1.08 -13.39
CA VAL A 35 13.79 1.49 -13.25
C VAL A 35 14.33 1.22 -11.84
N LYS A 36 13.48 1.30 -10.83
CA LYS A 36 13.90 1.11 -9.42
C LYS A 36 13.80 -0.34 -8.94
N ALA A 37 13.19 -1.23 -9.72
CA ALA A 37 12.83 -2.56 -9.25
C ALA A 37 14.02 -3.35 -8.70
N ALA A 38 15.17 -3.35 -9.39
CA ALA A 38 16.36 -4.06 -8.95
C ALA A 38 16.89 -3.55 -7.60
N SER A 39 17.14 -2.25 -7.48
CA SER A 39 17.65 -1.65 -6.23
C SER A 39 16.64 -1.72 -5.08
N PHE A 40 15.35 -1.63 -5.40
CA PHE A 40 14.28 -1.80 -4.42
C PHE A 40 14.23 -3.23 -3.90
N SER A 41 14.27 -4.23 -4.79
CA SER A 41 14.28 -5.65 -4.43
C SER A 41 15.43 -5.96 -3.47
N GLU A 42 16.66 -5.54 -3.80
CA GLU A 42 17.82 -5.77 -2.95
C GLU A 42 17.67 -5.12 -1.56
N SER A 43 17.13 -3.91 -1.50
CA SER A 43 17.01 -3.16 -0.25
C SER A 43 15.86 -3.66 0.64
N VAL A 44 14.70 -4.02 0.06
CA VAL A 44 13.50 -4.38 0.82
C VAL A 44 13.64 -5.72 1.53
N LEU A 45 14.29 -6.69 0.90
CA LEU A 45 14.53 -8.02 1.49
C LEU A 45 15.44 -7.96 2.73
N LYS A 46 16.33 -6.99 2.77
CA LYS A 46 17.25 -6.75 3.91
C LYS A 46 16.66 -5.81 4.97
N SER A 47 15.46 -5.27 4.73
CA SER A 47 14.87 -4.25 5.56
C SER A 47 14.29 -4.80 6.87
N GLY A 48 14.65 -4.18 7.99
CA GLY A 48 14.02 -4.44 9.30
C GLY A 48 12.51 -4.17 9.30
N TYR A 49 12.01 -3.33 8.37
CA TYR A 49 10.60 -3.03 8.19
C TYR A 49 9.74 -4.29 7.94
N VAL A 50 10.23 -5.23 7.12
CA VAL A 50 9.49 -6.47 6.82
C VAL A 50 9.25 -7.27 8.09
N LYS A 51 10.30 -7.43 8.91
CA LYS A 51 10.21 -8.13 10.20
C LYS A 51 9.25 -7.42 11.16
N ASP A 52 9.33 -6.09 11.26
CA ASP A 52 8.45 -5.30 12.13
C ASP A 52 6.99 -5.39 11.66
N PHE A 53 6.72 -5.29 10.36
CA PHE A 53 5.37 -5.43 9.81
C PHE A 53 4.78 -6.80 10.15
N ILE A 54 5.48 -7.88 9.83
CA ILE A 54 5.01 -9.26 10.05
C ILE A 54 4.79 -9.56 11.54
N SER A 55 5.59 -8.97 12.43
CA SER A 55 5.43 -9.17 13.88
C SER A 55 4.14 -8.58 14.45
N ARG A 56 3.46 -7.69 13.72
CA ARG A 56 2.20 -7.03 14.09
C ARG A 56 0.97 -7.67 13.47
N VAL A 57 1.17 -8.67 12.61
CA VAL A 57 0.07 -9.39 11.95
C VAL A 57 -0.36 -10.57 12.81
N ASP A 58 -1.66 -10.64 13.07
CA ASP A 58 -2.27 -11.82 13.64
C ASP A 58 -2.56 -12.84 12.53
N PHE A 59 -1.90 -13.99 12.59
CA PHE A 59 -2.07 -15.09 11.65
C PHE A 59 -2.95 -16.22 12.20
N GLU A 60 -3.56 -16.07 13.37
CA GLU A 60 -4.40 -17.12 13.96
C GLU A 60 -5.61 -17.42 13.06
N GLY A 61 -5.73 -18.68 12.64
CA GLY A 61 -6.78 -19.13 11.75
C GLY A 61 -6.78 -18.50 10.36
N VAL A 62 -5.67 -17.89 9.93
CA VAL A 62 -5.50 -17.31 8.59
C VAL A 62 -4.96 -18.36 7.64
N ARG A 63 -5.66 -18.57 6.52
CA ARG A 63 -5.26 -19.51 5.46
C ARG A 63 -4.83 -18.80 4.18
N THR A 64 -5.43 -17.66 3.86
CA THR A 64 -5.20 -16.95 2.60
C THR A 64 -4.81 -15.49 2.85
N LEU A 65 -3.85 -14.99 2.07
CA LEU A 65 -3.34 -13.63 2.12
C LEU A 65 -3.40 -12.98 0.73
N LEU A 66 -3.94 -11.78 0.66
CA LEU A 66 -3.80 -10.87 -0.48
C LEU A 66 -2.72 -9.83 -0.14
N ASP A 67 -1.63 -9.78 -0.91
CA ASP A 67 -0.60 -8.74 -0.79
C ASP A 67 -0.71 -7.80 -2.00
N PHE A 68 -1.41 -6.68 -1.83
CA PHE A 68 -1.69 -5.75 -2.92
C PHE A 68 -0.64 -4.63 -2.98
N ALA A 69 -0.10 -4.39 -4.18
CA ALA A 69 1.12 -3.61 -4.45
C ALA A 69 2.34 -4.24 -3.73
N CYS A 70 2.51 -5.54 -3.94
CA CYS A 70 3.50 -6.39 -3.27
C CYS A 70 4.96 -6.03 -3.60
N GLY A 71 5.20 -5.21 -4.65
CA GLY A 71 6.53 -4.87 -5.12
C GLY A 71 7.34 -6.12 -5.46
N ALA A 72 8.56 -6.23 -4.92
CA ALA A 72 9.42 -7.38 -5.10
C ALA A 72 9.09 -8.59 -4.18
N GLY A 73 7.88 -8.64 -3.61
CA GLY A 73 7.34 -9.79 -2.89
C GLY A 73 7.85 -9.98 -1.45
N ALA A 74 8.49 -8.98 -0.84
CA ALA A 74 9.15 -9.15 0.44
C ALA A 74 8.21 -9.51 1.60
N LEU A 75 7.01 -8.90 1.67
CA LEU A 75 6.01 -9.24 2.69
C LEU A 75 5.36 -10.59 2.40
N SER A 76 5.06 -10.88 1.13
CA SER A 76 4.56 -12.18 0.68
C SER A 76 5.50 -13.31 1.09
N ILE A 77 6.81 -13.17 0.82
CA ILE A 77 7.84 -14.16 1.17
C ILE A 77 7.94 -14.33 2.69
N ALA A 78 7.94 -13.23 3.44
CA ALA A 78 8.02 -13.29 4.90
C ALA A 78 6.78 -13.92 5.56
N ALA A 79 5.62 -13.88 4.88
CA ALA A 79 4.37 -14.51 5.32
C ALA A 79 4.19 -15.96 4.79
N ALA A 80 5.03 -16.42 3.87
CA ALA A 80 4.80 -17.67 3.13
C ALA A 80 4.67 -18.92 4.03
N ASN A 81 5.39 -18.96 5.15
CA ASN A 81 5.32 -20.06 6.11
C ASN A 81 4.19 -19.91 7.16
N LYS A 82 3.36 -18.89 7.05
CA LYS A 82 2.28 -18.55 8.00
C LYS A 82 0.89 -18.88 7.46
N VAL A 83 0.76 -19.03 6.14
CA VAL A 83 -0.53 -19.20 5.46
C VAL A 83 -0.45 -20.27 4.37
N ASP A 84 -1.60 -20.81 3.96
CA ASP A 84 -1.67 -21.85 2.93
C ASP A 84 -1.43 -21.28 1.52
N LYS A 85 -1.92 -20.06 1.25
CA LYS A 85 -1.86 -19.44 -0.08
C LYS A 85 -1.73 -17.94 0.01
N ILE A 86 -0.93 -17.36 -0.89
CA ILE A 86 -0.72 -15.92 -1.04
C ILE A 86 -0.97 -15.54 -2.50
N TYR A 87 -1.68 -14.41 -2.68
CA TYR A 87 -1.89 -13.77 -3.96
C TYR A 87 -1.24 -12.38 -3.91
N GLY A 88 -0.15 -12.21 -4.65
CA GLY A 88 0.61 -10.96 -4.74
C GLY A 88 0.27 -10.22 -6.03
N TYR A 89 -0.14 -8.97 -5.91
CA TYR A 89 -0.42 -8.11 -7.08
C TYR A 89 0.46 -6.87 -7.05
N ASP A 90 0.99 -6.50 -8.21
CA ASP A 90 1.66 -5.21 -8.39
C ASP A 90 1.38 -4.68 -9.81
N PHE A 91 1.40 -3.37 -9.98
CA PHE A 91 1.16 -2.76 -11.28
C PHE A 91 2.42 -2.77 -12.18
N SER A 92 3.61 -2.97 -11.60
CA SER A 92 4.90 -3.03 -12.29
C SER A 92 5.27 -4.48 -12.63
N SER A 93 5.34 -4.79 -13.91
CA SER A 93 5.80 -6.11 -14.36
C SER A 93 7.23 -6.42 -13.92
N LYS A 94 8.08 -5.38 -13.85
CA LYS A 94 9.47 -5.54 -13.38
C LYS A 94 9.55 -5.86 -11.89
N MET A 95 8.67 -5.29 -11.06
CA MET A 95 8.56 -5.68 -9.66
C MET A 95 8.16 -7.15 -9.53
N LEU A 96 7.20 -7.61 -10.34
CA LEU A 96 6.75 -8.99 -10.33
C LEU A 96 7.82 -9.97 -10.80
N GLU A 97 8.63 -9.62 -11.82
CA GLU A 97 9.80 -10.43 -12.20
C GLU A 97 10.75 -10.67 -11.01
N PHE A 98 11.03 -9.63 -10.22
CA PHE A 98 11.82 -9.76 -9.00
C PHE A 98 11.08 -10.52 -7.90
N ALA A 99 9.77 -10.31 -7.73
CA ALA A 99 8.97 -11.03 -6.74
C ALA A 99 8.99 -12.54 -7.00
N GLU A 100 8.83 -12.96 -8.26
CA GLU A 100 8.93 -14.36 -8.67
C GLU A 100 10.33 -14.93 -8.45
N GLN A 101 11.40 -14.17 -8.82
CA GLN A 101 12.76 -14.62 -8.60
C GLN A 101 13.04 -14.79 -7.10
N ASN A 102 12.71 -13.78 -6.30
CA ASN A 102 12.88 -13.83 -4.85
C ASN A 102 12.10 -15.01 -4.23
N SER A 103 10.85 -15.23 -4.67
CA SER A 103 10.04 -16.38 -4.20
C SER A 103 10.71 -17.71 -4.48
N ARG A 104 11.33 -17.88 -5.66
CA ARG A 104 12.13 -19.06 -5.99
C ARG A 104 13.37 -19.21 -5.09
N ASP A 105 14.11 -18.10 -4.90
CA ASP A 105 15.34 -18.07 -4.12
C ASP A 105 15.09 -18.42 -2.64
N PHE A 106 13.92 -18.02 -2.11
CA PHE A 106 13.46 -18.37 -0.76
C PHE A 106 12.64 -19.65 -0.68
N ASN A 107 12.53 -20.39 -1.81
CA ASN A 107 11.80 -21.66 -1.90
C ASN A 107 10.32 -21.57 -1.46
N CYS A 108 9.66 -20.45 -1.70
CA CYS A 108 8.24 -20.27 -1.44
C CYS A 108 7.43 -20.86 -2.61
N LYS A 109 6.54 -21.82 -2.31
CA LYS A 109 5.74 -22.54 -3.34
C LYS A 109 4.27 -22.17 -3.35
N ASN A 110 3.83 -21.37 -2.39
CA ASN A 110 2.43 -21.04 -2.15
C ASN A 110 2.08 -19.60 -2.51
N ILE A 111 2.92 -18.92 -3.29
CA ILE A 111 2.68 -17.55 -3.73
C ILE A 111 2.37 -17.53 -5.23
N GLU A 112 1.30 -16.87 -5.61
CA GLU A 112 0.98 -16.52 -7.00
C GLU A 112 1.09 -15.02 -7.19
N PHE A 113 1.78 -14.61 -8.25
CA PHE A 113 1.92 -13.20 -8.59
C PHE A 113 1.17 -12.88 -9.89
N ALA A 114 0.50 -11.71 -9.94
CA ALA A 114 -0.15 -11.23 -11.13
C ALA A 114 -0.11 -9.70 -11.22
N GLN A 115 -0.16 -9.17 -12.45
CA GLN A 115 -0.14 -7.73 -12.67
C GLN A 115 -1.54 -7.14 -12.46
N LYS A 116 -1.63 -6.14 -11.56
CA LYS A 116 -2.87 -5.40 -11.32
C LYS A 116 -2.58 -4.06 -10.62
N ALA A 117 -3.28 -3.01 -11.07
CA ALA A 117 -3.27 -1.68 -10.47
C ALA A 117 -4.56 -1.43 -9.65
N PHE A 118 -4.56 -0.38 -8.82
CA PHE A 118 -5.77 0.03 -8.10
C PHE A 118 -6.89 0.51 -9.02
N GLU A 119 -6.54 0.97 -10.21
CA GLU A 119 -7.45 1.46 -11.23
C GLU A 119 -8.21 0.31 -11.95
N ASP A 120 -7.63 -0.89 -11.97
CA ASP A 120 -8.21 -2.06 -12.65
C ASP A 120 -9.46 -2.60 -11.95
N ASP A 121 -10.22 -3.44 -12.65
CA ASP A 121 -11.30 -4.21 -12.06
C ASP A 121 -10.75 -5.31 -11.12
N PHE A 122 -11.41 -5.52 -9.98
CA PHE A 122 -11.05 -6.53 -8.98
C PHE A 122 -11.94 -7.78 -9.02
N SER A 123 -12.78 -7.96 -10.03
CA SER A 123 -13.69 -9.12 -10.11
C SER A 123 -12.96 -10.45 -10.05
N ASP A 124 -11.76 -10.52 -10.65
CA ASP A 124 -10.87 -11.69 -10.71
C ASP A 124 -9.92 -11.81 -9.50
N VAL A 125 -9.86 -10.79 -8.63
CA VAL A 125 -9.05 -10.86 -7.40
C VAL A 125 -9.75 -11.72 -6.36
N PRO A 126 -9.09 -12.77 -5.82
CA PRO A 126 -9.72 -13.63 -4.82
C PRO A 126 -9.97 -12.91 -3.50
N GLU A 127 -11.04 -13.28 -2.81
CA GLU A 127 -11.25 -12.89 -1.42
C GLU A 127 -10.33 -13.71 -0.50
N CYS A 128 -9.56 -13.01 0.33
CA CYS A 128 -8.61 -13.62 1.26
C CYS A 128 -8.98 -13.36 2.71
N ASP A 129 -8.44 -14.18 3.62
CA ASP A 129 -8.67 -13.99 5.06
C ASP A 129 -8.11 -12.63 5.50
N ILE A 130 -6.88 -12.32 5.10
CA ILE A 130 -6.26 -11.02 5.39
C ILE A 130 -5.70 -10.38 4.12
N THR A 131 -5.57 -9.07 4.17
CA THR A 131 -5.00 -8.28 3.07
C THR A 131 -3.89 -7.37 3.59
N PHE A 132 -2.80 -7.29 2.85
CA PHE A 132 -1.74 -6.30 3.06
C PHE A 132 -1.83 -5.19 2.02
N ALA A 133 -1.72 -3.94 2.49
CA ALA A 133 -1.58 -2.74 1.66
C ALA A 133 -0.49 -1.84 2.26
N SER A 134 0.76 -2.15 1.92
CA SER A 134 1.91 -1.58 2.59
C SER A 134 2.56 -0.45 1.78
N ARG A 135 2.44 0.80 2.28
CA ARG A 135 3.05 2.00 1.69
C ARG A 135 2.68 2.25 0.22
N CYS A 136 1.48 1.84 -0.18
CA CYS A 136 1.02 1.85 -1.57
C CYS A 136 -0.17 2.78 -1.83
N LEU A 137 -0.76 3.37 -0.80
CA LEU A 137 -1.99 4.17 -0.91
C LEU A 137 -1.74 5.65 -1.29
N ASP A 138 -0.67 5.95 -2.02
CA ASP A 138 -0.48 7.23 -2.71
C ASP A 138 -1.21 7.16 -4.07
N VAL A 139 -2.54 7.07 -4.03
CA VAL A 139 -3.45 6.87 -5.17
C VAL A 139 -4.27 8.12 -5.45
N ASP A 140 -4.95 8.18 -6.60
CA ASP A 140 -5.76 9.34 -6.96
C ASP A 140 -7.16 9.32 -6.31
N ASP A 141 -7.71 8.12 -6.05
CA ASP A 141 -8.97 7.92 -5.32
C ASP A 141 -8.76 6.96 -4.15
N LEU A 142 -8.53 7.53 -2.96
CA LEU A 142 -8.24 6.73 -1.76
C LEU A 142 -9.46 5.90 -1.33
N LYS A 143 -10.67 6.48 -1.39
CA LYS A 143 -11.89 5.77 -1.01
C LYS A 143 -12.13 4.55 -1.89
N GLN A 144 -12.04 4.72 -3.21
CA GLN A 144 -12.21 3.61 -4.16
C GLN A 144 -11.16 2.50 -3.92
N ALA A 145 -9.90 2.86 -3.69
CA ALA A 145 -8.85 1.89 -3.39
C ALA A 145 -9.14 1.10 -2.11
N LEU A 146 -9.59 1.78 -1.05
CA LEU A 146 -9.97 1.14 0.21
C LEU A 146 -11.18 0.23 0.07
N GLU A 147 -12.24 0.67 -0.63
CA GLU A 147 -13.43 -0.13 -0.91
C GLU A 147 -13.08 -1.42 -1.67
N LYS A 148 -12.19 -1.35 -2.68
CA LYS A 148 -11.70 -2.51 -3.40
C LYS A 148 -10.95 -3.48 -2.48
N LEU A 149 -10.02 -3.00 -1.66
CA LEU A 149 -9.29 -3.84 -0.72
C LEU A 149 -10.21 -4.48 0.32
N LEU A 150 -11.13 -3.71 0.89
CA LEU A 150 -12.10 -4.20 1.87
C LEU A 150 -13.02 -5.27 1.28
N SER A 151 -13.47 -5.10 0.01
CA SER A 151 -14.32 -6.10 -0.67
C SER A 151 -13.62 -7.44 -0.88
N LYS A 152 -12.28 -7.50 -0.77
CA LYS A 152 -11.45 -8.70 -0.91
C LYS A 152 -10.87 -9.21 0.41
N THR A 153 -11.30 -8.61 1.53
CA THR A 153 -10.78 -8.92 2.86
C THR A 153 -11.88 -9.49 3.75
N LYS A 154 -11.69 -10.70 4.28
CA LYS A 154 -12.67 -11.39 5.14
C LYS A 154 -12.53 -11.06 6.62
N LYS A 155 -11.28 -10.92 7.12
CA LYS A 155 -11.00 -10.78 8.56
C LYS A 155 -10.31 -9.46 8.90
N ALA A 156 -9.16 -9.17 8.28
CA ALA A 156 -8.36 -7.99 8.63
C ALA A 156 -7.59 -7.44 7.43
N LEU A 157 -7.62 -6.11 7.29
CA LEU A 157 -6.82 -5.34 6.34
C LEU A 157 -5.69 -4.62 7.08
N TYR A 158 -4.45 -4.97 6.80
CA TYR A 158 -3.26 -4.36 7.37
C TYR A 158 -2.71 -3.29 6.44
N ILE A 159 -2.80 -2.05 6.87
CA ILE A 159 -2.35 -0.90 6.09
C ILE A 159 -1.16 -0.25 6.78
N THR A 160 -0.16 0.14 5.98
CA THR A 160 0.81 1.12 6.43
C THR A 160 0.76 2.35 5.52
N PHE A 161 0.63 3.48 6.15
CA PHE A 161 0.56 4.77 5.49
C PHE A 161 1.76 5.63 5.91
N LYS A 162 2.25 6.44 4.98
CA LYS A 162 3.36 7.32 5.28
C LYS A 162 2.86 8.54 6.06
N VAL A 163 3.48 8.80 7.20
CA VAL A 163 3.20 9.99 8.02
C VAL A 163 4.22 11.07 7.71
N GLY A 164 3.74 12.28 7.50
CA GLY A 164 4.54 13.49 7.38
C GLY A 164 5.23 13.71 6.02
N SER A 165 5.86 14.87 5.90
CA SER A 165 6.69 15.24 4.75
C SER A 165 8.09 14.61 4.85
N PHE A 166 8.71 14.30 3.70
CA PHE A 166 10.13 13.89 3.67
C PHE A 166 11.10 15.05 3.97
N ILE A 167 10.63 16.28 3.83
CA ILE A 167 11.44 17.47 3.99
C ILE A 167 10.82 18.24 5.16
N ASN A 168 11.67 18.59 6.11
CA ASN A 168 11.28 19.43 7.24
C ASN A 168 10.74 20.77 6.72
N GLU A 169 9.65 21.26 7.30
CA GLU A 169 9.03 22.54 6.94
C GLU A 169 10.04 23.71 7.07
N ASP A 170 10.90 23.67 8.07
CA ASP A 170 11.92 24.69 8.25
C ASP A 170 12.91 24.74 7.08
N VAL A 171 13.26 23.57 6.51
CA VAL A 171 14.11 23.48 5.31
C VAL A 171 13.38 24.03 4.09
N LEU A 172 12.08 23.73 3.93
CA LEU A 172 11.28 24.24 2.83
C LEU A 172 11.13 25.75 2.90
N ASN A 173 10.85 26.27 4.08
CA ASN A 173 10.76 27.71 4.33
C ASN A 173 12.08 28.42 4.07
N ALA A 174 13.21 27.83 4.50
CA ALA A 174 14.54 28.36 4.25
C ALA A 174 14.93 28.39 2.76
N LEU A 175 14.39 27.44 1.97
CA LEU A 175 14.59 27.38 0.52
C LEU A 175 13.62 28.29 -0.25
N GLY A 176 12.68 28.99 0.42
CA GLY A 176 11.66 29.82 -0.21
C GLY A 176 10.71 29.03 -1.12
N SER A 177 10.58 27.73 -0.88
CA SER A 177 9.80 26.84 -1.74
C SER A 177 8.36 26.73 -1.25
N ASN A 178 7.41 27.23 -2.04
CA ASN A 178 5.99 26.91 -1.85
C ASN A 178 5.74 25.46 -2.31
N ILE A 179 5.79 24.52 -1.36
CA ILE A 179 5.53 23.10 -1.65
C ILE A 179 4.19 22.73 -1.03
N GLU A 180 3.24 22.42 -1.88
CA GLU A 180 1.95 21.86 -1.48
C GLU A 180 2.10 20.41 -1.03
N LYS A 181 1.68 20.13 0.22
CA LYS A 181 1.85 18.82 0.85
C LYS A 181 0.97 17.76 0.20
N ARG A 182 1.42 16.52 0.26
CA ARG A 182 0.54 15.37 -0.02
C ARG A 182 -0.53 15.24 1.07
N PRO A 183 -1.66 14.61 0.71
CA PRO A 183 -2.55 14.07 1.73
C PRO A 183 -1.79 13.11 2.65
N ASP A 184 -2.08 13.17 3.93
CA ASP A 184 -1.48 12.30 4.93
C ASP A 184 -2.49 11.28 5.49
N PHE A 185 -2.12 10.55 6.55
CA PHE A 185 -2.90 9.47 7.13
C PHE A 185 -4.26 9.91 7.71
N ILE A 186 -4.46 11.21 7.96
CA ILE A 186 -5.72 11.70 8.51
C ILE A 186 -6.89 11.43 7.56
N TYR A 187 -6.66 11.51 6.24
CA TYR A 187 -7.68 11.18 5.25
C TYR A 187 -8.02 9.70 5.28
N LEU A 188 -7.01 8.82 5.43
CA LEU A 188 -7.22 7.38 5.53
C LEU A 188 -8.17 7.04 6.68
N ILE A 189 -7.92 7.60 7.87
CA ILE A 189 -8.75 7.35 9.05
C ILE A 189 -10.17 7.87 8.82
N ASN A 190 -10.32 9.09 8.34
CA ASN A 190 -11.65 9.72 8.18
C ASN A 190 -12.47 9.18 6.99
N ILE A 191 -11.85 8.43 6.07
CA ILE A 191 -12.57 7.74 4.99
C ILE A 191 -13.01 6.34 5.47
N LEU A 192 -12.27 5.72 6.41
CA LEU A 192 -12.58 4.39 6.93
C LEU A 192 -13.66 4.39 8.01
N PHE A 193 -13.81 5.47 8.77
CA PHE A 193 -14.71 5.61 9.92
C PHE A 193 -15.64 6.78 9.79
#